data_0f6e5df7420ebe201695d5e07789ecb8
#
_entry.id   0f6e5df7420ebe201695d5e07789ecb8
#
_cell.length_a   1.000
_cell.length_b   1.000
_cell.length_c   1.000
_cell.angle_alpha   90.00
_cell.angle_beta   90.00
_cell.angle_gamma   90.00
#
_symmetry.space_group_name_H-M   'P 1'
#
loop_
_entity.id
_entity.type
_entity.pdbx_description
1 polymer ?
#
loop_
_entity_poly.entity_id
_entity_poly.type
_entity_poly.pdbx_seq_one_letter_code
_entity_poly.pdbx_strand_id
1 'polypeptide(L)'
;MKQFPKAQYFEGQRPWSVPCDCAFPSATQNEINGEDARTLIKNGCTLVAEGANMPTDLEGIETYLAAKILYGPAKAANAGGVATSGLEMSQNSQRLSWTREEVDHKLKSIMANIHANALAHAQEYSSDKSFTNYVTGANIAGFVKVADSMIDQGVVLSLIHI
;
A
#
# COMPACT_ATOMS: atom_id res chain seq x y z
N MET A 1 -1.92 -14.65 -26.53
CA MET A 1 -3.39 -14.71 -26.64
C MET A 1 -3.95 -16.09 -26.91
N LYS A 2 -3.22 -17.06 -27.49
CA LYS A 2 -3.74 -18.43 -27.72
C LYS A 2 -4.28 -19.15 -26.45
N GLN A 3 -3.73 -18.83 -25.27
CA GLN A 3 -4.17 -19.40 -23.99
C GLN A 3 -5.42 -18.70 -23.37
N PHE A 4 -5.73 -17.49 -23.84
CA PHE A 4 -6.83 -16.69 -23.33
C PHE A 4 -7.69 -16.14 -24.49
N PRO A 5 -8.54 -16.96 -25.09
CA PRO A 5 -9.27 -16.60 -26.32
C PRO A 5 -10.24 -15.42 -26.16
N LYS A 6 -10.59 -15.06 -24.92
CA LYS A 6 -11.45 -13.89 -24.63
C LYS A 6 -10.67 -12.63 -24.25
N ALA A 7 -9.31 -12.71 -24.18
CA ALA A 7 -8.48 -11.55 -23.86
C ALA A 7 -8.45 -10.58 -25.03
N GLN A 8 -8.59 -9.30 -24.72
CA GLN A 8 -8.42 -8.20 -25.66
C GLN A 8 -7.10 -7.49 -25.37
N TYR A 9 -6.34 -7.18 -26.40
CA TYR A 9 -5.09 -6.45 -26.29
C TYR A 9 -5.24 -5.10 -27.00
N PHE A 10 -4.89 -4.04 -26.29
CA PHE A 10 -4.90 -2.67 -26.78
C PHE A 10 -3.46 -2.15 -26.82
N GLU A 11 -2.89 -2.07 -28.01
CA GLU A 11 -1.51 -1.65 -28.19
C GLU A 11 -1.30 -0.18 -27.81
N GLY A 12 -0.25 0.08 -27.00
CA GLY A 12 0.12 1.43 -26.59
C GLY A 12 -0.88 2.12 -25.65
N GLN A 13 -1.90 1.42 -25.15
CA GLN A 13 -2.90 1.98 -24.23
C GLN A 13 -2.72 1.42 -22.81
N ARG A 14 -2.90 2.31 -21.82
CA ARG A 14 -2.99 1.93 -20.42
C ARG A 14 -4.39 1.40 -20.11
N PRO A 15 -4.56 0.45 -19.16
CA PRO A 15 -5.85 -0.21 -18.94
C PRO A 15 -6.87 0.65 -18.16
N TRP A 16 -6.48 1.81 -17.66
CA TRP A 16 -7.26 2.60 -16.71
C TRP A 16 -8.54 3.21 -17.27
N SER A 17 -8.72 3.18 -18.60
CA SER A 17 -9.97 3.55 -19.26
C SER A 17 -11.05 2.46 -19.23
N VAL A 18 -10.68 1.22 -18.88
CA VAL A 18 -11.63 0.10 -18.81
C VAL A 18 -12.42 0.18 -17.51
N PRO A 19 -13.77 0.18 -17.54
CA PRO A 19 -14.58 0.19 -16.33
C PRO A 19 -14.27 -1.00 -15.42
N CYS A 20 -14.08 -0.74 -14.13
CA CYS A 20 -13.84 -1.75 -13.11
C CYS A 20 -14.30 -1.24 -11.75
N ASP A 21 -14.64 -2.15 -10.83
CA ASP A 21 -14.97 -1.83 -9.45
C ASP A 21 -13.73 -1.56 -8.61
N CYS A 22 -12.64 -2.27 -8.90
CA CYS A 22 -11.36 -2.19 -8.18
C CYS A 22 -10.19 -2.12 -9.16
N ALA A 23 -9.18 -1.30 -8.86
CA ALA A 23 -7.94 -1.20 -9.61
C ALA A 23 -6.73 -1.53 -8.73
N PHE A 24 -5.82 -2.36 -9.26
CA PHE A 24 -4.61 -2.80 -8.57
C PHE A 24 -3.37 -2.51 -9.42
N PRO A 25 -2.90 -1.25 -9.46
CA PRO A 25 -1.72 -0.88 -10.22
C PRO A 25 -0.48 -1.58 -9.63
N SER A 26 0.13 -2.45 -10.41
CA SER A 26 1.18 -3.35 -9.92
C SER A 26 2.36 -3.48 -10.88
N ALA A 27 2.44 -2.63 -11.92
CA ALA A 27 3.47 -2.75 -12.94
C ALA A 27 4.68 -1.87 -12.63
N THR A 28 4.50 -0.55 -12.57
CA THR A 28 5.63 0.37 -12.46
C THR A 28 5.26 1.67 -11.77
N GLN A 29 6.29 2.42 -11.43
CA GLN A 29 6.20 3.76 -10.86
C GLN A 29 5.53 4.73 -11.84
N ASN A 30 4.65 5.61 -11.33
CA ASN A 30 3.95 6.64 -12.11
C ASN A 30 3.15 6.10 -13.32
N GLU A 31 2.59 4.91 -13.19
CA GLU A 31 1.75 4.33 -14.24
C GLU A 31 0.34 4.92 -14.29
N ILE A 32 -0.10 5.60 -13.23
CA ILE A 32 -1.37 6.34 -13.16
C ILE A 32 -1.09 7.81 -12.90
N ASN A 33 -1.59 8.67 -13.77
CA ASN A 33 -1.56 10.11 -13.56
C ASN A 33 -2.95 10.63 -13.12
N GLY A 34 -3.06 11.95 -12.85
CA GLY A 34 -4.31 12.55 -12.42
C GLY A 34 -5.47 12.36 -13.41
N GLU A 35 -5.22 12.32 -14.73
CA GLU A 35 -6.25 12.06 -15.74
C GLU A 35 -6.75 10.62 -15.70
N ASP A 36 -5.84 9.65 -15.55
CA ASP A 36 -6.20 8.24 -15.38
C ASP A 36 -7.02 8.05 -14.10
N ALA A 37 -6.63 8.70 -13.02
CA ALA A 37 -7.34 8.64 -11.75
C ALA A 37 -8.79 9.19 -11.86
N ARG A 38 -8.96 10.33 -12.52
CA ARG A 38 -10.29 10.88 -12.83
C ARG A 38 -11.12 9.94 -13.70
N THR A 39 -10.48 9.28 -14.65
CA THR A 39 -11.14 8.32 -15.54
C THR A 39 -11.60 7.08 -14.78
N LEU A 40 -10.78 6.51 -13.90
CA LEU A 40 -11.17 5.40 -13.03
C LEU A 40 -12.40 5.75 -12.19
N ILE A 41 -12.39 6.90 -11.53
CA ILE A 41 -13.51 7.37 -10.71
C ILE A 41 -14.78 7.56 -11.56
N LYS A 42 -14.66 8.23 -12.71
CA LYS A 42 -15.78 8.43 -13.63
C LYS A 42 -16.40 7.12 -14.13
N ASN A 43 -15.58 6.09 -14.28
CA ASN A 43 -16.01 4.76 -14.72
C ASN A 43 -16.55 3.89 -13.57
N GLY A 44 -16.65 4.42 -12.35
CA GLY A 44 -17.27 3.75 -11.20
C GLY A 44 -16.30 2.96 -10.32
N CYS A 45 -14.99 3.13 -10.47
CA CYS A 45 -14.01 2.51 -9.60
C CYS A 45 -14.19 3.02 -8.16
N THR A 46 -14.36 2.11 -7.21
CA THR A 46 -14.60 2.42 -5.79
C THR A 46 -13.41 2.13 -4.89
N LEU A 47 -12.43 1.37 -5.40
CA LEU A 47 -11.24 0.98 -4.67
C LEU A 47 -10.01 0.97 -5.57
N VAL A 48 -8.93 1.59 -5.09
CA VAL A 48 -7.60 1.46 -5.67
C VAL A 48 -6.63 0.98 -4.58
N ALA A 49 -5.89 -0.10 -4.82
CA ALA A 49 -4.86 -0.57 -3.90
C ALA A 49 -3.55 -0.83 -4.67
N GLU A 50 -2.50 -0.17 -4.26
CA GLU A 50 -1.24 -0.12 -4.99
C GLU A 50 -0.34 -1.32 -4.71
N GLY A 51 -0.10 -2.14 -5.73
CA GLY A 51 0.83 -3.28 -5.67
C GLY A 51 2.26 -2.92 -6.07
N ALA A 52 2.45 -1.91 -6.91
CA ALA A 52 3.77 -1.39 -7.28
C ALA A 52 4.28 -0.34 -6.28
N ASN A 53 5.54 0.08 -6.45
CA ASN A 53 6.10 1.20 -5.71
C ASN A 53 5.68 2.52 -6.37
N MET A 54 4.89 3.34 -5.65
CA MET A 54 4.44 4.65 -6.10
C MET A 54 3.85 4.63 -7.54
N PRO A 55 2.85 3.78 -7.82
CA PRO A 55 2.30 3.67 -9.19
C PRO A 55 1.45 4.88 -9.57
N THR A 56 0.84 5.56 -8.60
CA THR A 56 0.03 6.76 -8.83
C THR A 56 0.84 8.01 -8.48
N ASP A 57 0.80 9.02 -9.36
CA ASP A 57 1.40 10.31 -9.11
C ASP A 57 0.63 11.11 -8.02
N LEU A 58 1.20 12.20 -7.57
CA LEU A 58 0.61 13.00 -6.48
C LEU A 58 -0.78 13.54 -6.85
N GLU A 59 -0.97 14.01 -8.07
CA GLU A 59 -2.25 14.51 -8.56
C GLU A 59 -3.33 13.42 -8.55
N GLY A 60 -2.95 12.19 -8.93
CA GLY A 60 -3.84 11.03 -8.89
C GLY A 60 -4.25 10.68 -7.46
N ILE A 61 -3.31 10.68 -6.51
CA ILE A 61 -3.59 10.45 -5.09
C ILE A 61 -4.55 11.50 -4.53
N GLU A 62 -4.30 12.78 -4.80
CA GLU A 62 -5.19 13.87 -4.40
C GLU A 62 -6.60 13.71 -4.98
N THR A 63 -6.68 13.26 -6.23
CA THR A 63 -7.94 12.96 -6.91
C THR A 63 -8.73 11.85 -6.21
N TYR A 64 -8.08 10.75 -5.79
CA TYR A 64 -8.72 9.67 -5.04
C TYR A 64 -9.23 10.15 -3.67
N LEU A 65 -8.41 10.90 -2.95
CA LEU A 65 -8.79 11.44 -1.63
C LEU A 65 -9.95 12.43 -1.72
N ALA A 66 -9.95 13.31 -2.73
CA ALA A 66 -11.05 14.26 -2.97
C ALA A 66 -12.36 13.55 -3.32
N ALA A 67 -12.29 12.46 -4.07
CA ALA A 67 -13.45 11.64 -4.43
C ALA A 67 -13.88 10.68 -3.31
N LYS A 68 -13.09 10.58 -2.22
CA LYS A 68 -13.35 9.70 -1.06
C LYS A 68 -13.53 8.22 -1.42
N ILE A 69 -12.86 7.74 -2.46
CA ILE A 69 -12.82 6.31 -2.77
C ILE A 69 -11.88 5.60 -1.80
N LEU A 70 -12.03 4.28 -1.64
CA LEU A 70 -11.10 3.50 -0.84
C LEU A 70 -9.73 3.45 -1.56
N TYR A 71 -8.71 3.99 -0.91
CA TYR A 71 -7.37 4.02 -1.46
C TYR A 71 -6.35 3.44 -0.50
N GLY A 72 -5.75 2.30 -0.90
CA GLY A 72 -4.66 1.64 -0.19
C GLY A 72 -3.31 2.09 -0.76
N PRO A 73 -2.58 2.97 -0.04
CA PRO A 73 -1.31 3.52 -0.53
C PRO A 73 -0.23 2.44 -0.61
N ALA A 74 0.69 2.57 -1.57
CA ALA A 74 1.77 1.62 -1.83
C ALA A 74 2.52 1.20 -0.56
N LYS A 75 2.92 2.15 0.27
CA LYS A 75 3.67 1.88 1.52
C LYS A 75 3.01 0.89 2.49
N ALA A 76 1.69 0.68 2.38
CA ALA A 76 0.95 -0.31 3.16
C ALA A 76 0.52 -1.49 2.29
N ALA A 77 -0.09 -1.22 1.13
CA ALA A 77 -0.68 -2.24 0.28
C ALA A 77 0.37 -3.18 -0.36
N ASN A 78 1.55 -2.67 -0.72
CA ASN A 78 2.61 -3.48 -1.32
C ASN A 78 3.59 -4.12 -0.33
N ALA A 79 3.38 -3.96 0.96
CA ALA A 79 4.29 -4.46 2.00
C ALA A 79 4.50 -5.98 2.00
N GLY A 80 3.65 -6.74 1.29
CA GLY A 80 3.77 -8.19 1.19
C GLY A 80 5.09 -8.66 0.58
N GLY A 81 5.63 -7.95 -0.39
CA GLY A 81 6.93 -8.26 -1.00
C GLY A 81 8.07 -8.20 0.02
N VAL A 82 8.21 -7.09 0.72
CA VAL A 82 9.26 -6.91 1.73
C VAL A 82 9.03 -7.79 2.96
N ALA A 83 7.78 -8.04 3.35
CA ALA A 83 7.44 -8.95 4.43
C ALA A 83 7.92 -10.39 4.12
N THR A 84 7.71 -10.86 2.88
CA THR A 84 8.19 -12.17 2.43
C THR A 84 9.71 -12.25 2.45
N SER A 85 10.41 -11.20 2.02
CA SER A 85 11.88 -11.13 2.13
C SER A 85 12.35 -11.18 3.59
N GLY A 86 11.65 -10.49 4.50
CA GLY A 86 11.93 -10.56 5.94
C GLY A 86 11.72 -11.96 6.52
N LEU A 87 10.66 -12.65 6.09
CA LEU A 87 10.43 -14.06 6.47
C LEU A 87 11.53 -14.99 5.94
N GLU A 88 11.96 -14.80 4.69
CA GLU A 88 13.08 -15.54 4.10
C GLU A 88 14.37 -15.34 4.91
N MET A 89 14.73 -14.10 5.21
CA MET A 89 15.91 -13.80 6.04
C MET A 89 15.83 -14.44 7.41
N SER A 90 14.66 -14.42 8.04
CA SER A 90 14.42 -15.05 9.34
C SER A 90 14.57 -16.58 9.27
N GLN A 91 14.01 -17.22 8.25
CA GLN A 91 14.15 -18.65 7.99
C GLN A 91 15.61 -19.03 7.78
N ASN A 92 16.33 -18.27 6.94
CA ASN A 92 17.73 -18.52 6.65
C ASN A 92 18.63 -18.38 7.89
N SER A 93 18.40 -17.37 8.73
CA SER A 93 19.17 -17.16 9.96
C SER A 93 18.96 -18.26 10.99
N GLN A 94 17.76 -18.83 11.04
CA GLN A 94 17.43 -19.97 11.89
C GLN A 94 17.90 -21.32 11.31
N ARG A 95 18.33 -21.35 10.05
CA ARG A 95 18.69 -22.56 9.30
C ARG A 95 17.53 -23.58 9.24
N LEU A 96 16.30 -23.09 9.15
CA LEU A 96 15.08 -23.88 9.04
C LEU A 96 14.47 -23.70 7.64
N SER A 97 13.56 -24.60 7.31
CA SER A 97 12.70 -24.50 6.14
C SER A 97 11.24 -24.53 6.59
N TRP A 98 10.48 -23.53 6.18
CA TRP A 98 9.04 -23.49 6.42
C TRP A 98 8.29 -23.98 5.19
N THR A 99 7.14 -24.59 5.42
CA THR A 99 6.24 -24.97 4.35
C THR A 99 5.62 -23.73 3.70
N ARG A 100 5.06 -23.90 2.51
CA ARG A 100 4.32 -22.83 1.83
C ARG A 100 3.18 -22.30 2.69
N GLU A 101 2.46 -23.19 3.36
CA GLU A 101 1.32 -22.89 4.21
C GLU A 101 1.73 -22.05 5.43
N GLU A 102 2.87 -22.38 6.04
CA GLU A 102 3.43 -21.61 7.17
C GLU A 102 3.80 -20.18 6.73
N VAL A 103 4.47 -20.03 5.58
CA VAL A 103 4.85 -18.73 5.04
C VAL A 103 3.60 -17.92 4.67
N ASP A 104 2.62 -18.53 4.01
CA ASP A 104 1.36 -17.88 3.63
C ASP A 104 0.57 -17.40 4.86
N HIS A 105 0.50 -18.21 5.90
CA HIS A 105 -0.15 -17.83 7.16
C HIS A 105 0.54 -16.65 7.84
N LYS A 106 1.88 -16.67 7.92
CA LYS A 106 2.65 -15.54 8.46
C LYS A 106 2.44 -14.26 7.65
N LEU A 107 2.50 -14.36 6.32
CA LEU A 107 2.28 -13.22 5.43
C LEU A 107 0.87 -12.63 5.58
N LYS A 108 -0.15 -13.46 5.60
CA LYS A 108 -1.54 -13.02 5.85
C LYS A 108 -1.68 -12.28 7.18
N SER A 109 -1.07 -12.82 8.23
CA SER A 109 -1.09 -12.18 9.55
C SER A 109 -0.39 -10.81 9.52
N ILE A 110 0.76 -10.70 8.86
CA ILE A 110 1.48 -9.42 8.71
C ILE A 110 0.62 -8.41 7.96
N MET A 111 0.04 -8.79 6.83
CA MET A 111 -0.78 -7.88 6.02
C MET A 111 -2.06 -7.46 6.73
N ALA A 112 -2.71 -8.37 7.45
CA ALA A 112 -3.87 -8.04 8.28
C ALA A 112 -3.52 -7.04 9.39
N ASN A 113 -2.37 -7.19 10.04
CA ASN A 113 -1.89 -6.26 11.07
C ASN A 113 -1.56 -4.88 10.48
N ILE A 114 -0.93 -4.82 9.30
CA ILE A 114 -0.67 -3.55 8.61
C ILE A 114 -1.98 -2.82 8.31
N HIS A 115 -2.98 -3.53 7.78
CA HIS A 115 -4.29 -2.95 7.51
C HIS A 115 -4.97 -2.47 8.80
N ALA A 116 -4.99 -3.29 9.86
CA ALA A 116 -5.61 -2.95 11.14
C ALA A 116 -4.97 -1.69 11.77
N ASN A 117 -3.64 -1.60 11.74
CA ASN A 117 -2.92 -0.45 12.25
C ASN A 117 -3.21 0.82 11.44
N ALA A 118 -3.18 0.74 10.11
CA ALA A 118 -3.49 1.89 9.25
C ALA A 118 -4.95 2.35 9.45
N LEU A 119 -5.90 1.41 9.58
CA LEU A 119 -7.30 1.71 9.83
C LEU A 119 -7.50 2.40 11.19
N ALA A 120 -6.91 1.85 12.25
CA ALA A 120 -7.04 2.41 13.61
C ALA A 120 -6.52 3.85 13.67
N HIS A 121 -5.33 4.12 13.13
CA HIS A 121 -4.76 5.46 13.11
C HIS A 121 -5.52 6.41 12.17
N ALA A 122 -6.06 5.93 11.05
CA ALA A 122 -6.95 6.73 10.22
C ALA A 122 -8.22 7.15 10.97
N GLN A 123 -8.81 6.23 11.73
CA GLN A 123 -10.01 6.52 12.54
C GLN A 123 -9.72 7.46 13.70
N GLU A 124 -8.58 7.32 14.34
CA GLU A 124 -8.21 8.16 15.50
C GLU A 124 -7.81 9.58 15.09
N TYR A 125 -6.95 9.72 14.10
CA TYR A 125 -6.29 10.99 13.77
C TYR A 125 -6.84 11.71 12.53
N SER A 126 -7.71 11.11 11.71
CA SER A 126 -8.31 11.83 10.61
C SER A 126 -9.30 12.88 11.10
N SER A 127 -9.23 14.08 10.55
CA SER A 127 -10.20 15.15 10.81
C SER A 127 -11.56 14.89 10.18
N ASP A 128 -11.58 14.26 9.01
CA ASP A 128 -12.81 13.85 8.33
C ASP A 128 -13.14 12.40 8.67
N LYS A 129 -14.22 12.22 9.42
CA LYS A 129 -14.72 10.89 9.83
C LYS A 129 -15.69 10.27 8.82
N SER A 130 -15.99 10.97 7.71
CA SER A 130 -16.94 10.48 6.70
C SER A 130 -16.37 9.40 5.80
N PHE A 131 -15.04 9.26 5.76
CA PHE A 131 -14.35 8.20 5.01
C PHE A 131 -13.05 7.79 5.70
N THR A 132 -12.50 6.63 5.32
CA THR A 132 -11.24 6.13 5.88
C THR A 132 -10.08 6.61 5.02
N ASN A 133 -9.26 7.55 5.55
CA ASN A 133 -8.05 8.00 4.89
C ASN A 133 -6.86 7.11 5.25
N TYR A 134 -6.64 6.06 4.47
CA TYR A 134 -5.53 5.13 4.69
C TYR A 134 -4.14 5.76 4.45
N VAL A 135 -4.03 6.85 3.68
CA VAL A 135 -2.76 7.58 3.53
C VAL A 135 -2.35 8.20 4.86
N THR A 136 -3.29 8.92 5.50
CA THR A 136 -3.08 9.48 6.83
C THR A 136 -2.81 8.37 7.85
N GLY A 137 -3.62 7.31 7.85
CA GLY A 137 -3.47 6.18 8.77
C GLY A 137 -2.11 5.50 8.67
N ALA A 138 -1.66 5.17 7.46
CA ALA A 138 -0.36 4.53 7.25
C ALA A 138 0.82 5.43 7.64
N ASN A 139 0.73 6.74 7.36
CA ASN A 139 1.76 7.71 7.75
C ASN A 139 1.88 7.83 9.28
N ILE A 140 0.75 7.99 9.95
CA ILE A 140 0.72 8.16 11.40
C ILE A 140 1.13 6.87 12.11
N ALA A 141 0.67 5.70 11.66
CA ALA A 141 1.08 4.41 12.22
C ALA A 141 2.61 4.22 12.19
N GLY A 142 3.25 4.61 11.08
CA GLY A 142 4.71 4.60 10.98
C GLY A 142 5.38 5.61 11.88
N PHE A 143 4.85 6.83 11.96
CA PHE A 143 5.38 7.90 12.80
C PHE A 143 5.28 7.56 14.29
N VAL A 144 4.13 7.12 14.77
CA VAL A 144 3.90 6.79 16.19
C VAL A 144 4.91 5.74 16.67
N LYS A 145 5.15 4.70 15.89
CA LYS A 145 6.13 3.67 16.24
C LYS A 145 7.54 4.23 16.46
N VAL A 146 7.95 5.19 15.62
CA VAL A 146 9.26 5.85 15.77
C VAL A 146 9.25 6.82 16.94
N ALA A 147 8.20 7.62 17.09
CA ALA A 147 8.06 8.60 18.16
C ALA A 147 8.07 7.94 19.55
N ASP A 148 7.32 6.84 19.71
CA ASP A 148 7.31 6.07 20.96
C ASP A 148 8.70 5.54 21.29
N SER A 149 9.39 4.96 20.31
CA SER A 149 10.77 4.49 20.50
C SER A 149 11.73 5.62 20.90
N MET A 150 11.55 6.82 20.35
CA MET A 150 12.35 7.99 20.73
C MET A 150 12.03 8.45 22.15
N ILE A 151 10.77 8.42 22.57
CA ILE A 151 10.35 8.74 23.92
C ILE A 151 10.93 7.74 24.92
N ASP A 152 10.85 6.45 24.63
CA ASP A 152 11.38 5.37 25.47
C ASP A 152 12.90 5.47 25.65
N GLN A 153 13.63 5.87 24.62
CA GLN A 153 15.07 6.08 24.68
C GLN A 153 15.46 7.37 25.41
N GLY A 154 14.56 8.32 25.55
CA GLY A 154 14.81 9.63 26.11
C GLY A 154 15.67 10.52 25.19
N VAL A 155 16.15 11.63 25.72
CA VAL A 155 17.02 12.57 24.98
C VAL A 155 18.45 12.01 24.97
N VAL A 156 18.86 11.43 23.84
CA VAL A 156 20.23 10.98 23.63
C VAL A 156 21.03 12.15 23.07
N LEU A 157 21.83 12.78 23.94
CA LEU A 157 22.85 13.74 23.51
C LEU A 157 24.05 12.97 22.96
N SER A 158 24.19 12.96 21.65
CA SER A 158 25.42 12.47 21.04
C SER A 158 26.56 13.49 21.33
N LEU A 159 27.39 13.18 22.30
CA LEU A 159 28.64 13.89 22.48
C LEU A 159 29.66 13.31 21.49
N ILE A 160 29.53 13.66 20.23
CA ILE A 160 30.62 13.49 19.28
C ILE A 160 31.60 14.62 19.58
N HIS A 161 32.59 14.30 20.36
CA HIS A 161 33.77 15.18 20.48
C HIS A 161 34.59 15.00 19.21
N ILE A 162 34.60 16.03 18.41
CA ILE A 162 35.56 16.21 17.32
C ILE A 162 36.94 16.45 17.90
#